data_e2efe83004646c2110d31382577d395c
#
_entry.id   e2efe83004646c2110d31382577d395c
#
_cell.length_a   1.000
_cell.length_b   1.000
_cell.length_c   1.000
_cell.angle_alpha   90.00
_cell.angle_beta   90.00
_cell.angle_gamma   90.00
#
_symmetry.space_group_name_H-M   'P 1'
#
loop_
_entity.id
_entity.type
_entity.pdbx_description
1 polymer ?
#
loop_
_entity_poly.entity_id
_entity_poly.type
_entity_poly.pdbx_seq_one_letter_code
_entity_poly.pdbx_strand_id
1 'polypeptide(L)'
;YELVGRKNLLQIISMAGGFAATAGNEIFILREGPDGVTSTVAIDLKDLLVNGNQKLNIPIEPNDVINVPVDREIRVFVMGRVNKPGAIRSKLSEGVTLLQAIADAGGLAEGAKESKITITRKDKAGKEQKIRVNLRDIIKGKKKDIVLQEGDVVYVPESFW
;
A
#
# COMPACT_ATOMS: atom_id res chain seq x y z
N TYR A 1 8.47 16.59 -23.88
CA TYR A 1 9.91 16.66 -24.15
C TYR A 1 10.24 15.93 -25.44
N GLU A 2 10.97 16.58 -26.32
CA GLU A 2 11.51 15.92 -27.49
C GLU A 2 12.63 14.97 -27.09
N LEU A 3 12.53 13.72 -27.55
CA LEU A 3 13.57 12.73 -27.32
C LEU A 3 14.57 12.78 -28.47
N VAL A 4 15.78 13.21 -28.18
CA VAL A 4 16.90 13.16 -29.10
C VAL A 4 17.74 11.94 -28.76
N GLY A 5 17.58 10.87 -29.53
CA GLY A 5 18.21 9.59 -29.25
C GLY A 5 17.45 8.76 -28.22
N ARG A 6 18.01 7.60 -27.87
CA ARG A 6 17.40 6.70 -26.87
C ARG A 6 17.76 7.17 -25.47
N LYS A 7 16.72 7.35 -24.65
CA LYS A 7 16.89 7.66 -23.23
C LYS A 7 16.19 6.58 -22.41
N ASN A 8 16.74 6.30 -21.24
CA ASN A 8 16.12 5.37 -20.31
C ASN A 8 15.12 6.08 -19.40
N LEU A 9 14.38 5.30 -18.62
CA LEU A 9 13.33 5.81 -17.75
C LEU A 9 13.85 6.86 -16.75
N LEU A 10 14.96 6.60 -16.08
CA LEU A 10 15.54 7.53 -15.10
C LEU A 10 15.97 8.85 -15.71
N GLN A 11 16.53 8.81 -16.92
CA GLN A 11 16.92 10.02 -17.63
C GLN A 11 15.71 10.91 -17.96
N ILE A 12 14.61 10.28 -18.43
CA ILE A 12 13.38 10.99 -18.75
C ILE A 12 12.77 11.65 -17.50
N ILE A 13 12.72 10.91 -16.41
CA ILE A 13 12.19 11.43 -15.13
C ILE A 13 13.03 12.60 -14.62
N SER A 14 14.36 12.48 -14.70
CA SER A 14 15.27 13.57 -14.35
C SER A 14 15.01 14.82 -15.21
N MET A 15 14.82 14.64 -16.52
CA MET A 15 14.52 15.76 -17.42
C MET A 15 13.18 16.42 -17.09
N ALA A 16 12.21 15.67 -16.59
CA ALA A 16 10.91 16.19 -16.19
C ALA A 16 10.89 16.82 -14.80
N GLY A 17 12.04 16.88 -14.12
CA GLY A 17 12.16 17.50 -12.79
C GLY A 17 12.09 16.53 -11.62
N GLY A 18 12.10 15.22 -11.90
CA GLY A 18 12.07 14.20 -10.86
C GLY A 18 10.64 13.82 -10.44
N PHE A 19 10.52 13.18 -9.29
CA PHE A 19 9.25 12.75 -8.74
C PHE A 19 8.66 13.80 -7.80
N ALA A 20 7.34 13.95 -7.83
CA ALA A 20 6.64 14.70 -6.81
C ALA A 20 6.70 13.95 -5.46
N ALA A 21 6.63 14.70 -4.36
CA ALA A 21 6.63 14.11 -3.02
C ALA A 21 5.43 13.16 -2.78
N THR A 22 4.35 13.35 -3.55
CA THR A 22 3.14 12.55 -3.47
C THR A 22 3.09 11.43 -4.51
N ALA A 23 4.19 11.17 -5.24
CA ALA A 23 4.24 10.10 -6.22
C ALA A 23 4.06 8.74 -5.55
N GLY A 24 3.32 7.85 -6.22
CA GLY A 24 3.14 6.48 -5.75
C GLY A 24 4.39 5.64 -5.95
N ASN A 25 4.30 4.37 -5.58
CA ASN A 25 5.42 3.43 -5.67
C ASN A 25 5.57 2.80 -7.06
N GLU A 26 4.57 2.94 -7.93
CA GLU A 26 4.60 2.34 -9.26
C GLU A 26 4.52 3.41 -10.34
N ILE A 27 5.24 3.17 -11.42
CA ILE A 27 5.13 3.94 -12.67
C ILE A 27 4.56 3.03 -13.74
N PHE A 28 3.67 3.55 -14.56
CA PHE A 28 3.12 2.83 -15.70
C PHE A 28 3.60 3.46 -17.00
N ILE A 29 4.16 2.64 -17.87
CA ILE A 29 4.59 3.07 -19.19
C ILE A 29 3.63 2.45 -20.21
N LEU A 30 2.92 3.32 -20.93
CA LEU A 30 1.99 2.90 -21.98
C LEU A 30 2.70 3.03 -23.33
N ARG A 31 2.81 1.93 -24.04
CA ARG A 31 3.51 1.84 -25.31
C ARG A 31 2.57 1.29 -26.38
N GLU A 32 2.43 2.03 -27.46
CA GLU A 32 1.63 1.59 -28.61
C GLU A 32 2.51 0.76 -29.56
N GLY A 33 2.07 -0.46 -29.85
CA GLY A 33 2.74 -1.33 -30.80
C GLY A 33 2.40 -1.01 -32.25
N PRO A 34 3.11 -1.64 -33.23
CA PRO A 34 2.88 -1.39 -34.65
C PRO A 34 1.49 -1.80 -35.13
N ASP A 35 0.80 -2.65 -34.39
CA ASP A 35 -0.55 -3.13 -34.64
C ASP A 35 -1.64 -2.22 -34.01
N GLY A 36 -1.23 -1.12 -33.39
CA GLY A 36 -2.15 -0.20 -32.68
C GLY A 36 -2.57 -0.68 -31.30
N VAL A 37 -2.05 -1.79 -30.82
CA VAL A 37 -2.34 -2.32 -29.48
C VAL A 37 -1.44 -1.64 -28.46
N THR A 38 -2.05 -1.09 -27.39
CA THR A 38 -1.31 -0.47 -26.30
C THR A 38 -0.94 -1.53 -25.26
N SER A 39 0.33 -1.60 -24.92
CA SER A 39 0.82 -2.41 -23.80
C SER A 39 1.21 -1.52 -22.64
N THR A 40 1.04 -2.03 -21.43
CA THR A 40 1.37 -1.32 -20.19
C THR A 40 2.45 -2.08 -19.44
N VAL A 41 3.53 -1.37 -19.11
CA VAL A 41 4.61 -1.91 -18.28
C VAL A 41 4.57 -1.23 -16.93
N ALA A 42 4.45 -2.01 -15.86
CA ALA A 42 4.48 -1.50 -14.50
C ALA A 42 5.92 -1.59 -13.95
N ILE A 43 6.41 -0.49 -13.40
CA ILE A 43 7.74 -0.40 -12.81
C ILE A 43 7.61 -0.11 -11.32
N ASP A 44 8.20 -0.96 -10.49
CA ASP A 44 8.29 -0.74 -9.05
C ASP A 44 9.42 0.25 -8.76
N LEU A 45 9.07 1.44 -8.31
CA LEU A 45 10.03 2.50 -8.03
C LEU A 45 10.98 2.16 -6.89
N LYS A 46 10.49 1.48 -5.88
CA LYS A 46 11.31 1.10 -4.75
C LYS A 46 12.38 0.10 -5.18
N ASP A 47 12.01 -0.86 -6.01
CA ASP A 47 12.95 -1.84 -6.55
C ASP A 47 13.99 -1.18 -7.46
N LEU A 48 13.56 -0.23 -8.27
CA LEU A 48 14.46 0.52 -9.16
C LEU A 48 15.42 1.44 -8.38
N LEU A 49 14.90 2.22 -7.44
CA LEU A 49 15.66 3.30 -6.78
C LEU A 49 16.40 2.84 -5.53
N VAL A 50 15.77 2.02 -4.70
CA VAL A 50 16.33 1.59 -3.42
C VAL A 50 17.15 0.32 -3.59
N ASN A 51 16.61 -0.68 -4.29
CA ASN A 51 17.28 -1.96 -4.51
C ASN A 51 18.26 -1.93 -5.68
N GLY A 52 18.25 -0.87 -6.49
CA GLY A 52 19.16 -0.69 -7.61
C GLY A 52 18.95 -1.65 -8.76
N ASN A 53 17.72 -2.11 -8.98
CA ASN A 53 17.42 -3.05 -10.06
C ASN A 53 17.43 -2.35 -11.42
N GLN A 54 18.59 -2.34 -12.07
CA GLN A 54 18.80 -1.67 -13.35
C GLN A 54 18.00 -2.29 -14.51
N LYS A 55 17.48 -3.49 -14.36
CA LYS A 55 16.60 -4.10 -15.36
C LYS A 55 15.30 -3.34 -15.53
N LEU A 56 14.86 -2.61 -14.51
CA LEU A 56 13.67 -1.79 -14.55
C LEU A 56 13.90 -0.41 -15.19
N ASN A 57 15.16 -0.02 -15.37
CA ASN A 57 15.52 1.22 -16.04
C ASN A 57 15.52 1.02 -17.56
N ILE A 58 14.32 0.82 -18.09
CA ILE A 58 14.13 0.45 -19.50
C ILE A 58 14.33 1.63 -20.45
N PRO A 59 14.73 1.38 -21.72
CA PRO A 59 14.73 2.43 -22.74
C PRO A 59 13.33 2.92 -23.03
N ILE A 60 13.20 4.23 -23.19
CA ILE A 60 11.92 4.87 -23.52
C ILE A 60 11.91 5.16 -25.02
N GLU A 61 10.80 4.82 -25.66
CA GLU A 61 10.59 5.04 -27.11
C GLU A 61 9.76 6.28 -27.35
N PRO A 62 9.87 6.90 -28.54
CA PRO A 62 8.97 8.03 -28.90
C PRO A 62 7.51 7.60 -28.79
N ASN A 63 6.67 8.52 -28.32
CA ASN A 63 5.23 8.31 -28.08
C ASN A 63 4.88 7.43 -26.89
N ASP A 64 5.86 6.95 -26.10
CA ASP A 64 5.56 6.33 -24.82
C ASP A 64 4.95 7.36 -23.87
N VAL A 65 3.94 6.93 -23.14
CA VAL A 65 3.32 7.75 -22.09
C VAL A 65 3.75 7.20 -20.74
N ILE A 66 4.35 8.06 -19.94
CA ILE A 66 4.78 7.70 -18.58
C ILE A 66 3.77 8.28 -17.60
N ASN A 67 3.09 7.41 -16.88
CA ASN A 67 2.12 7.78 -15.87
C ASN A 67 2.68 7.52 -14.47
N VAL A 68 2.80 8.59 -13.67
CA VAL A 68 3.24 8.51 -12.29
C VAL A 68 2.05 8.82 -11.40
N PRO A 69 1.31 7.79 -10.93
CA PRO A 69 0.12 8.05 -10.12
C PRO A 69 0.48 8.63 -8.77
N VAL A 70 -0.44 9.42 -8.23
CA VAL A 70 -0.32 9.99 -6.88
C VAL A 70 -0.61 8.90 -5.87
N ASP A 71 0.23 8.83 -4.82
CA ASP A 71 0.00 7.91 -3.71
C ASP A 71 -1.20 8.39 -2.90
N ARG A 72 -2.13 7.47 -2.63
CA ARG A 72 -3.33 7.77 -1.84
C ARG A 72 -3.10 7.40 -0.39
N GLU A 73 -3.76 8.13 0.51
CA GLU A 73 -3.87 7.70 1.90
C GLU A 73 -4.98 6.66 2.03
N ILE A 74 -4.71 5.62 2.79
CA ILE A 74 -5.74 4.72 3.29
C ILE A 74 -6.01 5.06 4.75
N ARG A 75 -7.25 4.87 5.16
CA ARG A 75 -7.70 5.11 6.50
C ARG A 75 -8.34 3.84 7.05
N VAL A 76 -7.84 3.41 8.20
CA VAL A 76 -8.42 2.28 8.93
C VAL A 76 -8.81 2.77 10.32
N PHE A 77 -9.75 2.10 10.94
CA PHE A 77 -10.25 2.49 12.26
C PHE A 77 -9.91 1.40 13.27
N VAL A 78 -9.40 1.81 14.42
CA VAL A 78 -9.11 0.90 15.52
C VAL A 78 -9.96 1.31 16.70
N MET A 79 -10.78 0.40 17.17
CA MET A 79 -11.79 0.65 18.20
C MET A 79 -11.72 -0.41 19.29
N GLY A 80 -12.36 -0.12 20.40
CA GLY A 80 -12.43 -1.03 21.54
C GLY A 80 -11.31 -0.82 22.55
N ARG A 81 -10.77 -1.90 23.07
CA ARG A 81 -9.76 -1.85 24.14
C ARG A 81 -8.34 -1.64 23.63
N VAL A 82 -8.11 -0.48 23.05
CA VAL A 82 -6.79 0.05 22.72
C VAL A 82 -6.60 1.38 23.44
N ASN A 83 -5.37 1.80 23.63
CA ASN A 83 -5.11 3.02 24.42
C ASN A 83 -5.58 4.29 23.74
N LYS A 84 -5.52 4.35 22.41
CA LYS A 84 -5.94 5.50 21.62
C LYS A 84 -6.83 5.08 20.44
N PRO A 85 -8.13 4.77 20.71
CA PRO A 85 -9.04 4.42 19.62
C PRO A 85 -9.18 5.57 18.63
N GLY A 86 -9.35 5.27 17.37
CA GLY A 86 -9.57 6.26 16.33
C GLY A 86 -9.11 5.82 14.97
N ALA A 87 -8.97 6.80 14.07
CA ALA A 87 -8.54 6.56 12.71
C ALA A 87 -7.00 6.53 12.62
N ILE A 88 -6.49 5.55 11.89
CA ILE A 88 -5.08 5.43 11.53
C ILE A 88 -4.97 5.72 10.03
N ARG A 89 -4.08 6.61 9.65
CA ARG A 89 -3.82 6.97 8.27
C ARG A 89 -2.45 6.45 7.83
N SER A 90 -2.38 5.93 6.63
CA SER A 90 -1.13 5.47 6.04
C SER A 90 -1.17 5.68 4.53
N LYS A 91 0.00 5.78 3.91
CA LYS A 91 0.09 5.79 2.45
C LYS A 91 -0.21 4.40 1.91
N LEU A 92 -0.98 4.34 0.82
CA LEU A 92 -1.32 3.06 0.18
C LEU A 92 -0.08 2.26 -0.21
N SER A 93 0.96 2.94 -0.68
CA SER A 93 2.23 2.29 -1.08
C SER A 93 2.97 1.64 0.08
N GLU A 94 2.86 2.21 1.27
CA GLU A 94 3.51 1.67 2.47
C GLU A 94 2.68 0.57 3.11
N GLY A 95 1.36 0.69 3.02
CA GLY A 95 0.43 -0.21 3.66
C GLY A 95 0.41 -0.05 5.19
N VAL A 96 -0.51 -0.74 5.81
CA VAL A 96 -0.58 -0.84 7.27
C VAL A 96 -1.04 -2.24 7.63
N THR A 97 -0.34 -2.86 8.57
CA THR A 97 -0.72 -4.18 9.07
C THR A 97 -1.52 -4.05 10.37
N LEU A 98 -2.15 -5.15 10.77
CA LEU A 98 -2.90 -5.19 12.03
C LEU A 98 -2.01 -4.84 13.23
N LEU A 99 -0.81 -5.40 13.29
CA LEU A 99 0.13 -5.10 14.38
C LEU A 99 0.52 -3.62 14.41
N GLN A 100 0.79 -3.04 13.22
CA GLN A 100 1.10 -1.62 13.13
C GLN A 100 -0.05 -0.74 13.57
N ALA A 101 -1.27 -1.06 13.14
CA ALA A 101 -2.46 -0.28 13.49
C ALA A 101 -2.69 -0.30 15.01
N ILE A 102 -2.53 -1.46 15.64
CA ILE A 102 -2.67 -1.57 17.09
C ILE A 102 -1.57 -0.78 17.80
N ALA A 103 -0.33 -0.88 17.33
CA ALA A 103 0.79 -0.10 17.88
C ALA A 103 0.55 1.40 17.74
N ASP A 104 0.07 1.85 16.58
CA ASP A 104 -0.24 3.26 16.33
C ASP A 104 -1.42 3.74 17.18
N ALA A 105 -2.30 2.84 17.58
CA ALA A 105 -3.39 3.13 18.51
C ALA A 105 -2.94 3.07 19.98
N GLY A 106 -1.64 3.09 20.22
CA GLY A 106 -1.06 3.08 21.58
C GLY A 106 -0.96 1.71 22.22
N GLY A 107 -1.17 0.66 21.45
CA GLY A 107 -1.16 -0.72 21.94
C GLY A 107 -2.48 -1.15 22.58
N LEU A 108 -2.53 -2.39 23.02
CA LEU A 108 -3.71 -2.93 23.70
C LEU A 108 -3.87 -2.30 25.09
N ALA A 109 -5.11 -1.92 25.41
CA ALA A 109 -5.43 -1.42 26.72
C ALA A 109 -5.59 -2.59 27.71
N GLU A 110 -5.57 -2.28 28.99
CA GLU A 110 -5.83 -3.26 30.03
C GLU A 110 -7.22 -3.87 29.84
N GLY A 111 -7.31 -5.18 29.99
CA GLY A 111 -8.57 -5.90 29.81
C GLY A 111 -8.91 -6.22 28.36
N ALA A 112 -8.02 -5.98 27.42
CA ALA A 112 -8.23 -6.35 26.03
C ALA A 112 -8.17 -7.86 25.82
N LYS A 113 -9.08 -8.38 25.01
CA LYS A 113 -9.08 -9.79 24.61
C LYS A 113 -8.40 -9.96 23.27
N GLU A 114 -7.09 -10.13 23.27
CA GLU A 114 -6.26 -10.19 22.06
C GLU A 114 -6.51 -11.41 21.19
N SER A 115 -7.14 -12.45 21.74
CA SER A 115 -7.44 -13.69 21.00
C SER A 115 -8.71 -13.59 20.14
N LYS A 116 -9.50 -12.54 20.28
CA LYS A 116 -10.79 -12.38 19.58
C LYS A 116 -10.94 -11.01 18.92
N ILE A 117 -9.89 -10.54 18.31
CA ILE A 117 -9.95 -9.30 17.52
C ILE A 117 -10.76 -9.56 16.25
N THR A 118 -11.60 -8.61 15.88
CA THR A 118 -12.42 -8.70 14.67
C THR A 118 -12.06 -7.55 13.73
N ILE A 119 -11.84 -7.89 12.46
CA ILE A 119 -11.68 -6.90 11.40
C ILE A 119 -12.96 -6.94 10.56
N THR A 120 -13.65 -5.82 10.48
CA THR A 120 -14.82 -5.66 9.63
C THR A 120 -14.40 -4.98 8.34
N ARG A 121 -14.66 -5.64 7.22
CA ARG A 121 -14.26 -5.20 5.88
C ARG A 121 -15.47 -5.22 4.96
N LYS A 122 -15.64 -4.14 4.19
CA LYS A 122 -16.69 -4.07 3.17
C LYS A 122 -16.12 -4.42 1.81
N ASP A 123 -16.84 -5.25 1.05
CA ASP A 123 -16.49 -5.53 -0.34
C ASP A 123 -17.03 -4.43 -1.27
N LYS A 124 -16.75 -4.56 -2.57
CA LYS A 124 -17.21 -3.59 -3.59
C LYS A 124 -18.72 -3.48 -3.69
N ALA A 125 -19.44 -4.54 -3.30
CA ALA A 125 -20.90 -4.56 -3.28
C ALA A 125 -21.50 -3.99 -1.98
N GLY A 126 -20.65 -3.54 -1.04
CA GLY A 126 -21.06 -3.02 0.26
C GLY A 126 -21.38 -4.09 1.29
N LYS A 127 -21.11 -5.35 0.98
CA LYS A 127 -21.34 -6.46 1.89
C LYS A 127 -20.21 -6.56 2.91
N GLU A 128 -20.55 -6.66 4.18
CA GLU A 128 -19.57 -6.75 5.26
C GLU A 128 -19.06 -8.19 5.43
N GLN A 129 -17.75 -8.29 5.60
CA GLN A 129 -17.08 -9.52 6.01
C GLN A 129 -16.43 -9.28 7.37
N LYS A 130 -16.52 -10.28 8.23
CA LYS A 130 -15.85 -10.25 9.53
C LYS A 130 -14.72 -11.26 9.56
N ILE A 131 -13.52 -10.79 9.84
CA ILE A 131 -12.33 -11.61 9.93
C ILE A 131 -11.95 -11.67 11.41
N ARG A 132 -11.96 -12.86 11.98
CA ARG A 132 -11.53 -13.07 13.36
C ARG A 132 -10.04 -13.34 13.40
N VAL A 133 -9.34 -12.70 14.32
CA VAL A 133 -7.89 -12.80 14.43
C VAL A 133 -7.50 -13.04 15.88
N ASN A 134 -6.64 -14.01 16.07
CA ASN A 134 -5.95 -14.19 17.35
C ASN A 134 -4.58 -13.51 17.25
N LEU A 135 -4.43 -12.37 17.89
CA LEU A 135 -3.20 -11.59 17.83
C LEU A 135 -2.01 -12.35 18.42
N ARG A 136 -2.24 -13.21 19.40
CA ARG A 136 -1.18 -14.05 19.97
C ARG A 136 -0.51 -14.91 18.92
N ASP A 137 -1.29 -15.49 17.99
CA ASP A 137 -0.75 -16.33 16.94
C ASP A 137 0.16 -15.55 15.98
N ILE A 138 -0.19 -14.29 15.72
CA ILE A 138 0.64 -13.40 14.90
C ILE A 138 1.93 -13.04 15.63
N ILE A 139 1.84 -12.66 16.90
CA ILE A 139 2.99 -12.28 17.73
C ILE A 139 3.97 -13.45 17.88
N LYS A 140 3.44 -14.66 18.05
CA LYS A 140 4.26 -15.87 18.17
C LYS A 140 4.81 -16.40 16.85
N GLY A 141 4.43 -15.78 15.73
CA GLY A 141 4.86 -16.21 14.41
C GLY A 141 4.13 -17.42 13.85
N LYS A 142 3.06 -17.88 14.49
CA LYS A 142 2.25 -19.02 14.00
C LYS A 142 1.41 -18.66 12.79
N LYS A 143 0.98 -17.41 12.68
CA LYS A 143 0.23 -16.88 11.56
C LYS A 143 0.84 -15.58 11.08
N LYS A 144 0.67 -15.30 9.79
CA LYS A 144 1.14 -14.06 9.20
C LYS A 144 0.30 -12.88 9.65
N ASP A 145 0.93 -11.72 9.80
CA ASP A 145 0.24 -10.48 10.03
C ASP A 145 -0.72 -10.17 8.87
N ILE A 146 -1.76 -9.41 9.15
CA ILE A 146 -2.80 -9.10 8.18
C ILE A 146 -2.58 -7.67 7.66
N VAL A 147 -2.53 -7.54 6.33
CA VAL A 147 -2.50 -6.23 5.68
C VAL A 147 -3.92 -5.68 5.65
N LEU A 148 -4.11 -4.51 6.24
CA LEU A 148 -5.41 -3.84 6.29
C LEU A 148 -5.69 -3.11 4.98
N GLN A 149 -6.97 -2.90 4.69
CA GLN A 149 -7.45 -2.21 3.50
C GLN A 149 -8.21 -0.94 3.90
N GLU A 150 -8.36 -0.03 2.94
CA GLU A 150 -9.15 1.19 3.13
C GLU A 150 -10.51 0.90 3.75
N GLY A 151 -10.81 1.60 4.82
CA GLY A 151 -12.09 1.48 5.51
C GLY A 151 -12.23 0.30 6.46
N ASP A 152 -11.19 -0.52 6.63
CA ASP A 152 -11.24 -1.61 7.60
C ASP A 152 -11.45 -1.07 9.01
N VAL A 153 -12.28 -1.76 9.78
CA VAL A 153 -12.52 -1.46 11.20
C VAL A 153 -11.99 -2.61 12.04
N VAL A 154 -11.00 -2.31 12.86
CA VAL A 154 -10.42 -3.26 13.79
C VAL A 154 -11.09 -3.05 15.15
N TYR A 155 -11.71 -4.08 15.68
CA TYR A 155 -12.34 -4.05 16.99
C TYR A 155 -11.65 -4.99 17.95
N VAL A 156 -11.17 -4.44 19.06
CA VAL A 156 -10.53 -5.20 20.13
C VAL A 156 -11.52 -5.32 21.29
N PRO A 157 -12.08 -6.51 21.51
CA PRO A 157 -13.08 -6.67 22.56
C PRO A 157 -12.48 -6.67 23.96
N GLU A 158 -13.34 -6.43 24.92
CA GLU A 158 -13.00 -6.57 26.32
C GLU A 158 -13.01 -8.03 26.74
N SER A 159 -12.07 -8.37 27.61
CA SER A 159 -12.00 -9.71 28.18
C SER A 159 -12.99 -9.82 29.35
N PHE A 160 -13.95 -10.74 29.23
CA PHE A 160 -14.86 -11.12 30.32
C PHE A 160 -14.47 -12.49 30.85
N TRP A 161 -14.47 -12.63 32.17
CA TRP A 161 -14.09 -13.89 32.83
C TRP A 161 -14.72 -14.05 34.18
#